data_8aeffc594c12882f2458fe6c6033f763
#
_entry.id   8aeffc594c12882f2458fe6c6033f763
#
_cell.length_a   1.000
_cell.length_b   1.000
_cell.length_c   1.000
_cell.angle_alpha   90.00
_cell.angle_beta   90.00
_cell.angle_gamma   90.00
#
_symmetry.space_group_name_H-M   'P 1'
#
loop_
_entity.id
_entity.type
_entity.pdbx_description
1 polymer ?
#
loop_
_entity_poly.entity_id
_entity_poly.type
_entity_poly.pdbx_seq_one_letter_code
_entity_poly.pdbx_strand_id
1 'polypeptide(L)'
;NNEHSAIHIRKFQSMKKEDIEFLKHLSEEFRTQNDNHKLHQADPMYFGIMTYDWVATAEGCGEEYRVIVGSEYDESLDDLADNLIGDYGVKEGKSEKMARLELINCTDTDALQWVIREYFSDEDVDAEEFTLFEAKREGTLARDAMFLTCEDALRHLEANKHHYSEDAHIYAMTAFRSPSYERLHNIIKDTDWGCVK
;
A
#
# COMPACT_ATOMS: atom_id res chain seq x y z
N ASN A 1 18.84 20.33 -63.66
CA ASN A 1 18.84 20.67 -62.22
C ASN A 1 18.58 19.39 -61.40
N ASN A 2 19.70 18.77 -61.00
CA ASN A 2 19.68 17.65 -60.06
C ASN A 2 19.77 18.19 -58.63
N GLU A 3 18.65 18.27 -57.93
CA GLU A 3 18.67 18.48 -56.50
C GLU A 3 18.96 17.13 -55.83
N HIS A 4 20.18 17.00 -55.34
CA HIS A 4 20.60 15.90 -54.51
C HIS A 4 19.89 16.02 -53.17
N SER A 5 18.86 15.18 -52.96
CA SER A 5 18.25 14.97 -51.67
C SER A 5 19.29 14.35 -50.72
N ALA A 6 19.88 15.18 -49.85
CA ALA A 6 20.76 14.72 -48.81
C ALA A 6 19.95 13.96 -47.77
N ILE A 7 19.97 12.62 -47.85
CA ILE A 7 19.45 11.76 -46.81
C ILE A 7 20.30 11.99 -45.54
N HIS A 8 19.75 12.70 -44.58
CA HIS A 8 20.34 12.83 -43.25
C HIS A 8 20.27 11.44 -42.58
N ILE A 9 21.33 10.66 -42.72
CA ILE A 9 21.57 9.48 -41.92
C ILE A 9 21.74 9.97 -40.49
N ARG A 10 20.69 9.91 -39.67
CA ARG A 10 20.81 10.09 -38.22
C ARG A 10 21.83 9.05 -37.76
N LYS A 11 23.00 9.51 -37.26
CA LYS A 11 23.94 8.66 -36.55
C LYS A 11 23.14 7.95 -35.43
N PHE A 12 22.96 6.64 -35.56
CA PHE A 12 22.50 5.84 -34.44
C PHE A 12 23.51 6.01 -33.31
N GLN A 13 23.13 6.71 -32.26
CA GLN A 13 23.96 6.75 -31.05
C GLN A 13 24.03 5.31 -30.55
N SER A 14 25.24 4.76 -30.43
CA SER A 14 25.44 3.48 -29.80
C SER A 14 24.91 3.55 -28.37
N MET A 15 24.23 2.51 -27.94
CA MET A 15 23.72 2.40 -26.57
C MET A 15 24.88 2.52 -25.58
N LYS A 16 24.69 3.18 -24.45
CA LYS A 16 25.73 3.25 -23.43
C LYS A 16 25.97 1.87 -22.82
N LYS A 17 27.19 1.60 -22.41
CA LYS A 17 27.52 0.32 -21.78
C LYS A 17 26.67 0.04 -20.55
N GLU A 18 26.39 1.06 -19.77
CA GLU A 18 25.56 0.98 -18.56
C GLU A 18 24.11 0.57 -18.88
N ASP A 19 23.55 1.09 -19.99
CA ASP A 19 22.20 0.72 -20.44
C ASP A 19 22.16 -0.72 -20.93
N ILE A 20 23.23 -1.21 -21.58
CA ILE A 20 23.33 -2.63 -22.01
C ILE A 20 23.41 -3.55 -20.80
N GLU A 21 24.21 -3.22 -19.79
CA GLU A 21 24.32 -4.02 -18.57
C GLU A 21 22.97 -4.03 -17.78
N PHE A 22 22.28 -2.89 -17.72
CA PHE A 22 20.95 -2.82 -17.16
C PHE A 22 19.96 -3.73 -17.89
N LEU A 23 19.94 -3.71 -19.23
CA LEU A 23 19.03 -4.55 -20.03
C LEU A 23 19.36 -6.06 -19.92
N LYS A 24 20.64 -6.42 -19.75
CA LYS A 24 21.02 -7.80 -19.44
C LYS A 24 20.45 -8.25 -18.11
N HIS A 25 20.61 -7.45 -17.08
CA HIS A 25 20.06 -7.75 -15.75
C HIS A 25 18.55 -7.88 -15.81
N LEU A 26 17.87 -6.92 -16.42
CA LEU A 26 16.41 -6.94 -16.57
C LEU A 26 15.91 -8.15 -17.37
N SER A 27 16.64 -8.56 -18.40
CA SER A 27 16.34 -9.76 -19.19
C SER A 27 16.44 -11.03 -18.35
N GLU A 28 17.44 -11.14 -17.49
CA GLU A 28 17.60 -12.26 -16.59
C GLU A 28 16.49 -12.31 -15.53
N GLU A 29 16.14 -11.15 -14.94
CA GLU A 29 15.00 -11.03 -14.03
C GLU A 29 13.70 -11.52 -14.70
N PHE A 30 13.40 -11.08 -15.91
CA PHE A 30 12.20 -11.50 -16.64
C PHE A 30 12.14 -13.01 -16.91
N ARG A 31 13.29 -13.69 -17.02
CA ARG A 31 13.36 -15.14 -17.22
C ARG A 31 13.17 -15.93 -15.94
N THR A 32 13.65 -15.40 -14.82
CA THR A 32 13.83 -16.18 -13.57
C THR A 32 12.89 -15.78 -12.46
N GLN A 33 12.32 -14.56 -12.47
CA GLN A 33 11.54 -14.05 -11.33
C GLN A 33 10.33 -14.92 -10.96
N ASN A 34 9.68 -15.55 -11.94
CA ASN A 34 8.54 -16.43 -11.67
C ASN A 34 8.93 -17.63 -10.80
N ASP A 35 10.06 -18.22 -11.10
CA ASP A 35 10.59 -19.37 -10.35
C ASP A 35 11.24 -18.95 -9.03
N ASN A 36 12.06 -17.89 -9.06
CA ASN A 36 12.77 -17.37 -7.91
C ASN A 36 11.83 -16.93 -6.79
N HIS A 37 10.71 -16.31 -7.14
CA HIS A 37 9.74 -15.81 -6.19
C HIS A 37 8.46 -16.67 -6.10
N LYS A 38 8.40 -17.81 -6.80
CA LYS A 38 7.26 -18.76 -6.79
C LYS A 38 5.91 -18.08 -7.10
N LEU A 39 5.91 -17.17 -8.06
CA LEU A 39 4.76 -16.31 -8.34
C LEU A 39 3.62 -17.04 -9.05
N HIS A 40 3.96 -18.07 -9.87
CA HIS A 40 3.00 -18.85 -10.66
C HIS A 40 2.08 -17.98 -11.56
N GLN A 41 2.60 -16.85 -12.05
CA GLN A 41 1.88 -15.90 -12.89
C GLN A 41 2.28 -16.07 -14.37
N ALA A 42 1.38 -15.65 -15.27
CA ALA A 42 1.65 -15.61 -16.69
C ALA A 42 2.40 -14.34 -17.10
N ASP A 43 3.37 -14.47 -18.00
CA ASP A 43 4.05 -13.33 -18.63
C ASP A 43 3.11 -12.56 -19.58
N PRO A 44 3.34 -11.26 -19.79
CA PRO A 44 4.30 -10.41 -19.09
C PRO A 44 3.78 -9.97 -17.72
N MET A 45 4.64 -10.00 -16.73
CA MET A 45 4.31 -9.58 -15.36
C MET A 45 4.75 -8.14 -15.09
N TYR A 46 4.06 -7.51 -14.15
CA TYR A 46 4.47 -6.31 -13.46
C TYR A 46 4.01 -6.40 -12.01
N PHE A 47 4.56 -5.56 -11.14
CA PHE A 47 4.38 -5.68 -9.71
C PHE A 47 3.85 -4.39 -9.13
N GLY A 48 2.93 -4.51 -8.21
CA GLY A 48 2.45 -3.43 -7.36
C GLY A 48 2.64 -3.77 -5.90
N ILE A 49 2.35 -2.83 -5.03
CA ILE A 49 2.28 -3.06 -3.60
C ILE A 49 0.80 -3.09 -3.22
N MET A 50 0.34 -4.21 -2.68
CA MET A 50 -0.95 -4.32 -2.03
C MET A 50 -0.80 -3.79 -0.61
N THR A 51 -1.58 -2.80 -0.26
CA THR A 51 -1.71 -2.26 1.10
C THR A 51 -3.16 -2.37 1.56
N TYR A 52 -3.40 -2.24 2.84
CA TYR A 52 -4.73 -2.45 3.43
C TYR A 52 -5.12 -1.26 4.28
N ASP A 53 -6.31 -0.74 4.02
CA ASP A 53 -6.91 0.33 4.78
C ASP A 53 -8.24 -0.12 5.41
N TRP A 54 -8.59 0.48 6.54
CA TRP A 54 -9.89 0.29 7.12
C TRP A 54 -10.92 1.16 6.40
N VAL A 55 -12.02 0.58 5.96
CA VAL A 55 -13.07 1.26 5.21
C VAL A 55 -14.41 1.07 5.93
N ALA A 56 -15.11 2.16 6.18
CA ALA A 56 -16.43 2.12 6.79
C ALA A 56 -17.41 1.28 5.97
N THR A 57 -18.22 0.47 6.64
CA THR A 57 -19.20 -0.43 6.01
C THR A 57 -20.62 -0.14 6.51
N ALA A 58 -21.60 -0.77 5.86
CA ALA A 58 -22.97 -0.78 6.37
C ALA A 58 -23.03 -1.65 7.66
N GLU A 59 -24.02 -1.35 8.51
CA GLU A 59 -24.29 -2.08 9.76
C GLU A 59 -24.39 -3.59 9.53
N GLY A 60 -23.69 -4.37 10.35
CA GLY A 60 -23.62 -5.82 10.26
C GLY A 60 -22.70 -6.36 9.16
N CYS A 61 -21.90 -5.51 8.49
CA CYS A 61 -20.98 -5.88 7.43
C CYS A 61 -19.51 -5.64 7.79
N GLY A 62 -19.23 -5.10 8.97
CA GLY A 62 -17.88 -4.81 9.45
C GLY A 62 -17.18 -6.04 10.02
N GLU A 63 -15.86 -5.97 10.06
CA GLU A 63 -14.98 -6.93 10.71
C GLU A 63 -14.59 -6.46 12.12
N GLU A 64 -14.58 -5.14 12.31
CA GLU A 64 -14.13 -4.46 13.53
C GLU A 64 -14.90 -3.14 13.71
N TYR A 65 -15.06 -2.71 14.95
CA TYR A 65 -15.49 -1.35 15.26
C TYR A 65 -14.28 -0.43 15.35
N ARG A 66 -14.37 0.73 14.67
CA ARG A 66 -13.34 1.77 14.68
C ARG A 66 -13.93 3.12 15.01
N VAL A 67 -13.09 4.03 15.45
CA VAL A 67 -13.49 5.36 15.89
C VAL A 67 -12.86 6.42 15.00
N ILE A 68 -13.68 7.37 14.54
CA ILE A 68 -13.20 8.64 13.98
C ILE A 68 -13.24 9.68 15.09
N VAL A 69 -12.12 10.39 15.26
CA VAL A 69 -12.01 11.53 16.19
C VAL A 69 -11.99 12.80 15.35
N GLY A 70 -13.04 13.60 15.46
CA GLY A 70 -13.22 14.79 14.63
C GLY A 70 -13.37 14.44 13.13
N SER A 71 -12.41 14.88 12.31
CA SER A 71 -12.41 14.62 10.86
C SER A 71 -11.13 13.94 10.35
N GLU A 72 -10.18 13.59 11.20
CA GLU A 72 -8.82 13.33 10.75
C GLU A 72 -8.22 11.97 11.16
N TYR A 73 -8.76 11.29 12.17
CA TYR A 73 -8.15 10.05 12.69
C TYR A 73 -9.14 8.91 12.76
N ASP A 74 -8.68 7.75 12.28
CA ASP A 74 -9.34 6.47 12.37
C ASP A 74 -8.46 5.53 13.21
N GLU A 75 -8.95 5.10 14.38
CA GLU A 75 -8.23 4.22 15.29
C GLU A 75 -9.11 3.08 15.81
N SER A 76 -8.47 2.00 16.30
CA SER A 76 -9.19 0.92 16.97
C SER A 76 -9.69 1.36 18.35
N LEU A 77 -10.69 0.67 18.89
CA LEU A 77 -11.16 0.93 20.26
C LEU A 77 -10.07 0.65 21.32
N ASP A 78 -9.15 -0.26 21.05
CA ASP A 78 -8.02 -0.54 21.94
C ASP A 78 -7.00 0.62 21.94
N ASP A 79 -6.66 1.15 20.76
CA ASP A 79 -5.75 2.31 20.62
C ASP A 79 -6.38 3.55 21.24
N LEU A 80 -7.68 3.80 20.99
CA LEU A 80 -8.42 4.89 21.63
C LEU A 80 -8.36 4.80 23.16
N ALA A 81 -8.58 3.61 23.72
CA ALA A 81 -8.53 3.42 25.17
C ALA A 81 -7.13 3.71 25.73
N ASP A 82 -6.07 3.28 25.05
CA ASP A 82 -4.69 3.56 25.44
C ASP A 82 -4.37 5.05 25.37
N ASN A 83 -4.81 5.73 24.29
CA ASN A 83 -4.61 7.16 24.11
C ASN A 83 -5.36 7.99 25.16
N LEU A 84 -6.65 7.73 25.36
CA LEU A 84 -7.45 8.47 26.35
C LEU A 84 -6.93 8.30 27.77
N ILE A 85 -6.59 7.08 28.16
CA ILE A 85 -6.06 6.79 29.52
C ILE A 85 -4.65 7.37 29.67
N GLY A 86 -3.80 7.27 28.63
CA GLY A 86 -2.42 7.75 28.68
C GLY A 86 -2.31 9.28 28.70
N ASP A 87 -3.10 9.96 27.89
CA ASP A 87 -3.01 11.40 27.72
C ASP A 87 -3.79 12.20 28.76
N TYR A 88 -4.97 11.71 29.15
CA TYR A 88 -5.89 12.45 30.02
C TYR A 88 -6.07 11.80 31.41
N GLY A 89 -5.83 10.49 31.52
CA GLY A 89 -6.16 9.75 32.75
C GLY A 89 -7.67 9.64 32.98
N VAL A 90 -8.08 8.88 33.97
CA VAL A 90 -9.49 8.76 34.34
C VAL A 90 -9.86 9.70 35.49
N LYS A 91 -11.15 10.08 35.60
CA LYS A 91 -11.70 10.89 36.68
C LYS A 91 -11.37 10.30 38.05
N GLU A 92 -11.24 11.16 39.08
CA GLU A 92 -10.98 10.73 40.45
C GLU A 92 -12.01 9.68 40.95
N GLY A 93 -11.51 8.58 41.47
CA GLY A 93 -12.35 7.47 41.93
C GLY A 93 -12.80 6.47 40.87
N LYS A 94 -12.46 6.70 39.59
CA LYS A 94 -12.70 5.74 38.47
C LYS A 94 -11.53 4.79 38.31
N SER A 95 -11.79 3.66 37.67
CA SER A 95 -10.78 2.63 37.40
C SER A 95 -10.41 2.64 35.92
N GLU A 96 -9.12 2.81 35.60
CA GLU A 96 -8.58 2.72 34.23
C GLU A 96 -8.94 1.38 33.57
N LYS A 97 -8.82 0.28 34.34
CA LYS A 97 -9.19 -1.04 33.84
C LYS A 97 -10.65 -1.15 33.44
N MET A 98 -11.55 -0.51 34.18
CA MET A 98 -12.98 -0.50 33.84
C MET A 98 -13.24 0.42 32.67
N ALA A 99 -12.63 1.62 32.60
CA ALA A 99 -12.72 2.51 31.47
C ALA A 99 -12.32 1.82 30.17
N ARG A 100 -11.16 1.15 30.17
CA ARG A 100 -10.71 0.35 29.03
C ARG A 100 -11.71 -0.72 28.64
N LEU A 101 -12.15 -1.53 29.61
CA LEU A 101 -13.09 -2.62 29.35
C LEU A 101 -14.41 -2.14 28.75
N GLU A 102 -14.93 -1.03 29.22
CA GLU A 102 -16.18 -0.46 28.69
C GLU A 102 -15.98 0.16 27.31
N LEU A 103 -14.87 0.87 27.06
CA LEU A 103 -14.53 1.43 25.74
C LEU A 103 -14.44 0.34 24.66
N ILE A 104 -13.67 -0.72 24.89
CA ILE A 104 -13.46 -1.79 23.89
C ILE A 104 -14.72 -2.62 23.61
N ASN A 105 -15.74 -2.53 24.44
CA ASN A 105 -17.02 -3.21 24.24
C ASN A 105 -18.14 -2.31 23.69
N CYS A 106 -17.85 -1.07 23.33
CA CYS A 106 -18.82 -0.19 22.69
C CYS A 106 -19.20 -0.73 21.30
N THR A 107 -20.49 -0.70 21.00
CA THR A 107 -21.04 -1.16 19.71
C THR A 107 -21.84 -0.09 18.97
N ASP A 108 -21.96 1.10 19.55
CA ASP A 108 -22.59 2.26 18.94
C ASP A 108 -21.98 3.58 19.48
N THR A 109 -22.17 4.65 18.74
CA THR A 109 -21.62 5.98 19.06
C THR A 109 -22.16 6.52 20.40
N ASP A 110 -23.42 6.33 20.70
CA ASP A 110 -24.03 6.87 21.94
C ASP A 110 -23.42 6.19 23.17
N ALA A 111 -23.21 4.88 23.11
CA ALA A 111 -22.53 4.11 24.16
C ALA A 111 -21.07 4.58 24.32
N LEU A 112 -20.33 4.77 23.22
CA LEU A 112 -18.96 5.25 23.25
C LEU A 112 -18.89 6.63 23.92
N GLN A 113 -19.70 7.59 23.49
CA GLN A 113 -19.73 8.94 24.03
C GLN A 113 -20.15 8.96 25.49
N TRP A 114 -21.07 8.08 25.90
CA TRP A 114 -21.46 7.94 27.30
C TRP A 114 -20.28 7.43 28.15
N VAL A 115 -19.54 6.41 27.70
CA VAL A 115 -18.35 5.91 28.41
C VAL A 115 -17.29 6.99 28.54
N ILE A 116 -17.03 7.76 27.47
CA ILE A 116 -16.06 8.86 27.51
C ILE A 116 -16.51 9.88 28.57
N ARG A 117 -17.74 10.35 28.58
CA ARG A 117 -18.25 11.29 29.59
C ARG A 117 -18.22 10.73 31.01
N GLU A 118 -18.42 9.44 31.18
CA GLU A 118 -18.43 8.80 32.52
C GLU A 118 -17.04 8.72 33.13
N TYR A 119 -16.01 8.45 32.31
CA TYR A 119 -14.66 8.15 32.81
C TYR A 119 -13.67 9.30 32.63
N PHE A 120 -13.84 10.20 31.68
CA PHE A 120 -12.90 11.28 31.37
C PHE A 120 -13.49 12.65 31.66
N SER A 121 -12.62 13.67 31.87
CA SER A 121 -13.04 15.04 32.16
C SER A 121 -13.60 15.72 30.92
N ASP A 122 -14.78 16.34 31.01
CA ASP A 122 -15.38 17.10 29.92
C ASP A 122 -14.60 18.40 29.57
N GLU A 123 -13.68 18.82 30.45
CA GLU A 123 -12.78 19.96 30.20
C GLU A 123 -11.62 19.56 29.28
N ASP A 124 -11.25 18.27 29.28
CA ASP A 124 -10.11 17.76 28.56
C ASP A 124 -10.49 17.01 27.28
N VAL A 125 -11.67 16.33 27.26
CA VAL A 125 -12.12 15.47 26.19
C VAL A 125 -13.57 15.77 25.80
N ASP A 126 -13.79 16.25 24.57
CA ASP A 126 -15.13 16.42 24.01
C ASP A 126 -15.62 15.09 23.43
N ALA A 127 -16.51 14.42 24.15
CA ALA A 127 -17.07 13.15 23.72
C ALA A 127 -17.85 13.21 22.38
N GLU A 128 -18.32 14.38 21.96
CA GLU A 128 -19.08 14.52 20.71
C GLU A 128 -18.19 14.46 19.46
N GLU A 129 -16.88 14.61 19.62
CA GLU A 129 -15.91 14.43 18.53
C GLU A 129 -15.71 12.95 18.13
N PHE A 130 -16.14 12.00 18.96
CA PHE A 130 -15.92 10.57 18.74
C PHE A 130 -17.13 9.93 18.07
N THR A 131 -16.91 9.30 16.92
CA THR A 131 -17.94 8.58 16.18
C THR A 131 -17.48 7.15 15.93
N LEU A 132 -18.28 6.17 16.39
CA LEU A 132 -18.05 4.75 16.17
C LEU A 132 -18.66 4.30 14.85
N PHE A 133 -17.96 3.46 14.11
CA PHE A 133 -18.46 2.86 12.87
C PHE A 133 -17.92 1.43 12.69
N GLU A 134 -18.68 0.62 11.96
CA GLU A 134 -18.16 -0.66 11.52
C GLU A 134 -17.23 -0.50 10.33
N ALA A 135 -16.11 -1.18 10.36
CA ALA A 135 -15.12 -1.16 9.31
C ALA A 135 -14.70 -2.56 8.88
N LYS A 136 -14.27 -2.69 7.65
CA LYS A 136 -13.59 -3.88 7.13
C LYS A 136 -12.24 -3.49 6.54
N ARG A 137 -11.31 -4.43 6.50
CA ARG A 137 -10.05 -4.21 5.79
C ARG A 137 -10.23 -4.42 4.29
N GLU A 138 -9.91 -3.40 3.52
CA GLU A 138 -9.89 -3.48 2.05
C GLU A 138 -8.46 -3.37 1.53
N GLY A 139 -8.06 -4.36 0.73
CA GLY A 139 -6.79 -4.34 0.01
C GLY A 139 -6.88 -3.42 -1.20
N THR A 140 -5.96 -2.48 -1.29
CA THR A 140 -5.80 -1.57 -2.43
C THR A 140 -4.40 -1.61 -2.98
N LEU A 141 -4.26 -1.41 -4.30
CA LEU A 141 -2.94 -1.23 -4.89
C LEU A 141 -2.45 0.20 -4.64
N ALA A 142 -1.25 0.33 -4.11
CA ALA A 142 -0.61 1.63 -3.94
C ALA A 142 -0.50 2.35 -5.28
N ARG A 143 -1.05 3.57 -5.37
CA ARG A 143 -1.29 4.27 -6.65
C ARG A 143 -0.03 4.54 -7.46
N ASP A 144 1.08 4.82 -6.80
CA ASP A 144 2.32 5.27 -7.43
C ASP A 144 3.43 4.19 -7.37
N ALA A 145 3.04 2.93 -7.13
CA ALA A 145 3.97 1.82 -6.94
C ALA A 145 3.75 0.74 -8.02
N MET A 146 4.36 0.95 -9.19
CA MET A 146 4.41 -0.04 -10.27
C MET A 146 5.87 -0.35 -10.65
N PHE A 147 6.24 -1.62 -10.64
CA PHE A 147 7.60 -2.08 -10.86
C PHE A 147 7.64 -3.14 -11.98
N LEU A 148 8.74 -3.16 -12.72
CA LEU A 148 8.97 -4.15 -13.77
C LEU A 148 9.46 -5.48 -13.21
N THR A 149 10.12 -5.46 -12.06
CA THR A 149 10.66 -6.67 -11.42
C THR A 149 10.16 -6.81 -9.97
N CYS A 150 10.10 -8.04 -9.51
CA CYS A 150 9.78 -8.36 -8.12
C CYS A 150 10.83 -7.81 -7.16
N GLU A 151 12.11 -7.85 -7.54
CA GLU A 151 13.23 -7.36 -6.73
C GLU A 151 13.12 -5.85 -6.46
N ASP A 152 12.80 -5.05 -7.50
CA ASP A 152 12.60 -3.61 -7.33
C ASP A 152 11.42 -3.30 -6.42
N ALA A 153 10.32 -4.04 -6.56
CA ALA A 153 9.14 -3.90 -5.70
C ALA A 153 9.47 -4.24 -4.23
N LEU A 154 10.20 -5.34 -3.99
CA LEU A 154 10.63 -5.73 -2.64
C LEU A 154 11.54 -4.68 -2.01
N ARG A 155 12.52 -4.18 -2.77
CA ARG A 155 13.44 -3.13 -2.31
C ARG A 155 12.70 -1.85 -1.95
N HIS A 156 11.71 -1.47 -2.76
CA HIS A 156 10.88 -0.28 -2.49
C HIS A 156 10.04 -0.47 -1.23
N LEU A 157 9.34 -1.62 -1.10
CA LEU A 157 8.51 -1.92 0.07
C LEU A 157 9.35 -1.88 1.36
N GLU A 158 10.53 -2.49 1.36
CA GLU A 158 11.43 -2.51 2.52
C GLU A 158 11.89 -1.10 2.92
N ALA A 159 12.25 -0.27 1.93
CA ALA A 159 12.72 1.09 2.18
C ALA A 159 11.60 2.05 2.66
N ASN A 160 10.33 1.73 2.37
CA ASN A 160 9.20 2.62 2.58
C ASN A 160 8.09 1.99 3.43
N LYS A 161 8.41 1.01 4.27
CA LYS A 161 7.45 0.29 5.13
C LYS A 161 6.50 1.20 5.90
N HIS A 162 6.99 2.35 6.35
CA HIS A 162 6.24 3.32 7.13
C HIS A 162 5.12 4.05 6.36
N HIS A 163 5.04 3.85 5.04
CA HIS A 163 3.97 4.39 4.19
C HIS A 163 2.89 3.37 3.86
N TYR A 164 3.04 2.13 4.30
CA TYR A 164 2.15 1.02 3.98
C TYR A 164 1.65 0.34 5.25
N SER A 165 0.54 -0.39 5.14
CA SER A 165 0.07 -1.24 6.23
C SER A 165 1.09 -2.31 6.61
N GLU A 166 1.05 -2.81 7.83
CA GLU A 166 2.00 -3.82 8.34
C GLU A 166 2.02 -5.11 7.49
N ASP A 167 0.89 -5.47 6.92
CA ASP A 167 0.69 -6.65 6.08
C ASP A 167 0.80 -6.36 4.58
N ALA A 168 1.28 -5.17 4.21
CA ALA A 168 1.55 -4.83 2.83
C ALA A 168 2.51 -5.82 2.18
N HIS A 169 2.21 -6.21 0.97
CA HIS A 169 2.99 -7.20 0.24
C HIS A 169 3.04 -6.93 -1.26
N ILE A 170 3.98 -7.58 -1.92
CA ILE A 170 4.11 -7.50 -3.37
C ILE A 170 2.97 -8.28 -4.03
N TYR A 171 2.29 -7.62 -4.95
CA TYR A 171 1.24 -8.23 -5.75
C TYR A 171 1.65 -8.31 -7.23
N ALA A 172 1.79 -9.53 -7.73
CA ALA A 172 2.15 -9.78 -9.13
C ALA A 172 0.89 -9.71 -10.01
N MET A 173 0.97 -8.91 -11.05
CA MET A 173 -0.09 -8.70 -12.02
C MET A 173 0.37 -9.09 -13.42
N THR A 174 -0.57 -9.57 -14.25
CA THR A 174 -0.29 -9.89 -15.65
C THR A 174 -0.79 -8.78 -16.57
N ALA A 175 0.07 -8.31 -17.47
CA ALA A 175 -0.26 -7.25 -18.43
C ALA A 175 -0.75 -7.77 -19.79
N PHE A 176 -1.48 -8.87 -19.82
CA PHE A 176 -1.92 -9.55 -21.04
C PHE A 176 -2.81 -8.69 -21.97
N ARG A 177 -3.36 -7.57 -21.49
CA ARG A 177 -4.18 -6.65 -22.30
C ARG A 177 -3.40 -5.43 -22.78
N SER A 178 -2.06 -5.45 -22.66
CA SER A 178 -1.19 -4.39 -23.13
C SER A 178 -0.21 -4.89 -24.20
N PRO A 179 -0.63 -4.93 -25.49
CA PRO A 179 0.21 -5.46 -26.58
C PRO A 179 1.57 -4.76 -26.70
N SER A 180 1.61 -3.47 -26.36
CA SER A 180 2.88 -2.69 -26.39
C SER A 180 3.83 -3.11 -25.28
N TYR A 181 3.30 -3.37 -24.07
CA TYR A 181 4.10 -3.88 -22.96
C TYR A 181 4.58 -5.31 -23.22
N GLU A 182 3.70 -6.20 -23.68
CA GLU A 182 4.05 -7.58 -24.07
C GLU A 182 5.17 -7.57 -25.12
N ARG A 183 5.06 -6.73 -26.14
CA ARG A 183 6.09 -6.61 -27.18
C ARG A 183 7.43 -6.12 -26.59
N LEU A 184 7.40 -5.11 -25.73
CA LEU A 184 8.60 -4.57 -25.09
C LEU A 184 9.25 -5.62 -24.18
N HIS A 185 8.46 -6.29 -23.36
CA HIS A 185 8.90 -7.37 -22.48
C HIS A 185 9.61 -8.49 -23.28
N ASN A 186 8.99 -8.96 -24.38
CA ASN A 186 9.56 -10.01 -25.21
C ASN A 186 10.86 -9.56 -25.90
N ILE A 187 10.94 -8.31 -26.36
CA ILE A 187 12.20 -7.75 -26.92
C ILE A 187 13.31 -7.80 -25.87
N ILE A 188 13.03 -7.39 -24.64
CA ILE A 188 14.03 -7.38 -23.57
C ILE A 188 14.41 -8.80 -23.20
N LYS A 189 13.42 -9.69 -23.00
CA LYS A 189 13.60 -11.07 -22.56
C LYS A 189 14.38 -11.92 -23.56
N ASP A 190 14.09 -11.77 -24.87
CA ASP A 190 14.59 -12.66 -25.92
C ASP A 190 15.87 -12.16 -26.61
N THR A 191 16.27 -10.92 -26.39
CA THR A 191 17.48 -10.35 -26.97
C THR A 191 18.73 -10.95 -26.31
N ASP A 192 19.70 -11.38 -27.11
CA ASP A 192 21.05 -11.69 -26.63
C ASP A 192 21.86 -10.40 -26.41
N TRP A 193 21.70 -9.83 -25.25
CA TRP A 193 22.40 -8.60 -24.83
C TRP A 193 23.92 -8.77 -24.73
N GLY A 194 24.44 -10.00 -24.70
CA GLY A 194 25.86 -10.29 -24.75
C GLY A 194 26.52 -9.94 -26.09
N CYS A 195 25.74 -9.95 -27.16
CA CYS A 195 26.19 -9.64 -28.52
C CYS A 195 25.97 -8.18 -28.92
N VAL A 196 25.29 -7.39 -28.12
CA VAL A 196 25.05 -5.95 -28.36
C VAL A 196 26.30 -5.16 -27.98
N LYS A 197 26.80 -4.31 -28.92
CA LYS A 197 28.01 -3.51 -28.75
C LYS A 197 27.70 -2.01 -28.68
#